data_4ea53ca757354d63ee20d4f7f0e0901b
#
_entry.id   4ea53ca757354d63ee20d4f7f0e0901b
#
_cell.length_a   1.000
_cell.length_b   1.000
_cell.length_c   1.000
_cell.angle_alpha   90.00
_cell.angle_beta   90.00
_cell.angle_gamma   90.00
#
_symmetry.space_group_name_H-M   'P 1'
#
loop_
_entity.id
_entity.type
_entity.pdbx_description
1 polymer ?
#
loop_
_entity_poly.entity_id
_entity_poly.type
_entity_poly.pdbx_seq_one_letter_code
_entity_poly.pdbx_strand_id
1 'polypeptide(L)'
;VIIDALFGTGLKRAIEGSLADVISSVNKADAYRVAVDVPSGVDSDKGHVMGCTFKADFTYTFSYKKTGILLWPGCDYCGLVKVVPIGIDDHSFCGNLPSVRALDESDLKKLDNRPAHSNKGTFGKLLVIAGSRNMAGAAVLSAKAAYKSGAGLVKIITPECNRSIIQCALPEALLCTDIASAKALETELDWADAVVIGPGLSKSDNAKMLV
;
A
#
# COMPACT_ATOMS: atom_id res chain seq x y z
N VAL A 1 -5.18 31.70 10.72
CA VAL A 1 -4.67 30.75 9.70
C VAL A 1 -3.23 31.12 9.38
N ILE A 2 -2.36 30.11 9.28
CA ILE A 2 -0.97 30.27 8.88
C ILE A 2 -0.77 29.44 7.61
N ILE A 3 -0.14 30.07 6.60
CA ILE A 3 0.12 29.43 5.32
C ILE A 3 1.62 29.25 5.15
N ASP A 4 2.06 28.00 4.97
CA ASP A 4 3.44 27.64 4.69
C ASP A 4 3.66 27.54 3.19
N ALA A 5 4.52 28.41 2.68
CA ALA A 5 4.99 28.44 1.30
C ALA A 5 6.51 28.72 1.25
N LEU A 6 7.25 28.35 2.30
CA LEU A 6 8.69 28.62 2.41
C LEU A 6 9.51 27.71 1.50
N PHE A 7 9.24 26.40 1.54
CA PHE A 7 9.94 25.40 0.75
C PHE A 7 8.96 24.39 0.16
N GLY A 8 9.21 23.99 -1.08
CA GLY A 8 8.47 22.94 -1.79
C GLY A 8 9.37 21.79 -2.19
N THR A 9 9.15 21.21 -3.37
CA THR A 9 9.88 20.05 -3.90
C THR A 9 11.38 20.23 -4.10
N GLY A 10 11.88 21.47 -4.06
CA GLY A 10 13.29 21.80 -4.26
C GLY A 10 14.18 21.68 -3.01
N LEU A 11 13.64 21.33 -1.85
CA LEU A 11 14.42 21.25 -0.62
C LEU A 11 15.41 20.09 -0.68
N LYS A 12 16.72 20.38 -0.55
CA LYS A 12 17.81 19.38 -0.61
C LYS A 12 18.70 19.36 0.63
N ARG A 13 18.42 20.21 1.62
CA ARG A 13 19.22 20.34 2.85
C ARG A 13 18.33 20.51 4.07
N ALA A 14 18.86 20.19 5.24
CA ALA A 14 18.17 20.42 6.50
C ALA A 14 17.82 21.90 6.70
N ILE A 15 16.67 22.18 7.29
CA ILE A 15 16.28 23.53 7.71
C ILE A 15 16.85 23.78 9.09
N GLU A 16 17.69 24.80 9.19
CA GLU A 16 18.42 25.17 10.40
C GLU A 16 18.35 26.70 10.66
N GLY A 17 18.81 27.11 11.83
CA GLY A 17 18.91 28.53 12.21
C GLY A 17 17.55 29.23 12.29
N SER A 18 17.50 30.49 11.92
CA SER A 18 16.30 31.35 12.06
C SER A 18 15.04 30.79 11.40
N LEU A 19 15.19 30.07 10.28
CA LEU A 19 14.02 29.47 9.63
C LEU A 19 13.47 28.29 10.44
N ALA A 20 14.32 27.50 11.08
CA ALA A 20 13.88 26.44 11.99
C ALA A 20 13.18 27.04 13.22
N ASP A 21 13.67 28.19 13.75
CA ASP A 21 13.03 28.89 14.85
C ASP A 21 11.63 29.41 14.47
N VAL A 22 11.48 29.94 13.26
CA VAL A 22 10.18 30.36 12.74
C VAL A 22 9.22 29.19 12.63
N ILE A 23 9.63 28.08 12.00
CA ILE A 23 8.79 26.89 11.86
C ILE A 23 8.41 26.33 13.23
N SER A 24 9.36 26.27 14.17
CA SER A 24 9.12 25.79 15.53
C SER A 24 8.09 26.67 16.27
N SER A 25 8.18 27.98 16.09
CA SER A 25 7.24 28.94 16.68
C SER A 25 5.85 28.81 16.09
N VAL A 26 5.77 28.68 14.77
CA VAL A 26 4.51 28.49 14.04
C VAL A 26 3.83 27.16 14.43
N ASN A 27 4.58 26.11 14.60
CA ASN A 27 4.04 24.80 15.02
C ASN A 27 3.42 24.83 16.42
N LYS A 28 3.82 25.78 17.29
CA LYS A 28 3.27 25.99 18.64
C LYS A 28 2.08 26.94 18.68
N ALA A 29 1.86 27.69 17.60
CA ALA A 29 0.78 28.67 17.54
C ALA A 29 -0.60 27.98 17.53
N ASP A 30 -1.55 28.57 18.24
CA ASP A 30 -2.96 28.16 18.18
C ASP A 30 -3.60 28.72 16.90
N ALA A 31 -3.32 28.07 15.78
CA ALA A 31 -3.78 28.50 14.46
C ALA A 31 -3.95 27.29 13.54
N TYR A 32 -4.89 27.38 12.61
CA TYR A 32 -5.03 26.41 11.52
C TYR A 32 -3.90 26.57 10.50
N ARG A 33 -3.17 25.51 10.20
CA ARG A 33 -1.94 25.50 9.42
C ARG A 33 -2.15 24.83 8.08
N VAL A 34 -1.84 25.54 7.03
CA VAL A 34 -2.01 25.08 5.64
C VAL A 34 -0.65 25.08 4.94
N ALA A 35 -0.26 23.93 4.39
CA ALA A 35 0.93 23.85 3.54
C ALA A 35 0.58 23.95 2.06
N VAL A 36 1.42 24.67 1.33
CA VAL A 36 1.35 24.80 -0.13
C VAL A 36 2.34 23.79 -0.74
N ASP A 37 1.81 22.89 -1.52
CA ASP A 37 2.48 21.82 -2.25
C ASP A 37 3.06 20.70 -1.36
N VAL A 38 4.03 21.01 -0.52
CA VAL A 38 4.67 20.09 0.44
C VAL A 38 4.96 20.87 1.71
N PRO A 39 4.68 20.37 2.90
CA PRO A 39 5.08 21.05 4.14
C PRO A 39 6.59 21.28 4.18
N SER A 40 6.99 22.51 4.50
CA SER A 40 8.40 22.87 4.59
C SER A 40 9.14 21.96 5.56
N GLY A 41 10.23 21.34 5.08
CA GLY A 41 11.00 20.36 5.85
C GLY A 41 10.68 18.90 5.54
N VAL A 42 9.68 18.59 4.71
CA VAL A 42 9.44 17.26 4.18
C VAL A 42 10.19 17.09 2.84
N ASP A 43 10.99 16.04 2.72
CA ASP A 43 11.55 15.61 1.42
C ASP A 43 10.41 15.07 0.53
N SER A 44 10.19 15.72 -0.61
CA SER A 44 9.09 15.39 -1.52
C SER A 44 9.18 14.02 -2.17
N ASP A 45 10.38 13.43 -2.24
CA ASP A 45 10.61 12.15 -2.91
C ASP A 45 10.58 10.98 -1.92
N LYS A 46 11.21 11.15 -0.75
CA LYS A 46 11.47 10.08 0.23
C LYS A 46 10.66 10.18 1.51
N GLY A 47 10.05 11.34 1.77
CA GLY A 47 9.30 11.59 3.01
C GLY A 47 10.17 11.75 4.26
N HIS A 48 11.48 11.95 4.10
CA HIS A 48 12.34 12.23 5.23
C HIS A 48 12.07 13.62 5.81
N VAL A 49 12.25 13.76 7.12
CA VAL A 49 12.23 15.05 7.79
C VAL A 49 13.60 15.69 7.65
N MET A 50 13.64 16.89 7.07
CA MET A 50 14.85 17.63 6.74
C MET A 50 15.14 18.70 7.81
N GLY A 51 15.58 18.26 8.98
CA GLY A 51 15.83 19.13 10.14
C GLY A 51 14.56 19.48 10.89
N CYS A 52 14.05 20.70 10.71
CA CYS A 52 12.79 21.17 11.27
C CYS A 52 11.68 21.11 10.20
N THR A 53 10.48 20.69 10.58
CA THR A 53 9.37 20.51 9.64
C THR A 53 8.10 21.22 10.10
N PHE A 54 7.45 21.93 9.19
CA PHE A 54 6.14 22.51 9.41
C PHE A 54 5.08 21.42 9.52
N LYS A 55 4.24 21.49 10.57
CA LYS A 55 3.17 20.53 10.79
C LYS A 55 1.84 21.12 10.31
N ALA A 56 1.42 20.73 9.12
CA ALA A 56 0.18 21.17 8.52
C ALA A 56 -1.03 20.43 9.10
N ASP A 57 -2.16 21.12 9.19
CA ASP A 57 -3.49 20.53 9.37
C ASP A 57 -4.08 20.16 7.99
N PHE A 58 -3.65 20.90 6.94
CA PHE A 58 -4.08 20.68 5.57
C PHE A 58 -2.95 20.98 4.57
N THR A 59 -2.80 20.13 3.54
CA THR A 59 -1.83 20.35 2.45
C THR A 59 -2.54 20.38 1.11
N TYR A 60 -2.38 21.47 0.37
CA TYR A 60 -2.81 21.59 -1.03
C TYR A 60 -1.63 21.29 -1.94
N THR A 61 -1.55 20.08 -2.48
CA THR A 61 -0.47 19.66 -3.38
C THR A 61 -0.86 19.82 -4.85
N PHE A 62 0.08 20.22 -5.69
CA PHE A 62 -0.19 20.59 -7.08
C PHE A 62 -0.12 19.40 -8.02
N SER A 63 -1.13 19.26 -8.89
CA SER A 63 -1.35 18.27 -9.94
C SER A 63 -1.27 16.80 -9.47
N TYR A 64 -0.21 16.41 -8.78
CA TYR A 64 0.03 15.03 -8.32
C TYR A 64 0.50 15.01 -6.88
N LYS A 65 0.12 13.98 -6.15
CA LYS A 65 0.70 13.69 -4.83
C LYS A 65 2.18 13.35 -5.00
N LYS A 66 3.06 14.03 -4.28
CA LYS A 66 4.48 13.68 -4.21
C LYS A 66 4.65 12.43 -3.35
N THR A 67 5.58 11.56 -3.69
CA THR A 67 5.82 10.32 -2.93
C THR A 67 6.08 10.60 -1.45
N GLY A 68 6.86 11.64 -1.16
CA GLY A 68 7.25 11.96 0.21
C GLY A 68 6.12 12.40 1.14
N ILE A 69 5.00 12.95 0.60
CA ILE A 69 3.83 13.27 1.43
C ILE A 69 2.93 12.07 1.70
N LEU A 70 3.23 10.93 1.11
CA LEU A 70 2.53 9.65 1.33
C LEU A 70 3.33 8.67 2.17
N LEU A 71 4.66 8.87 2.27
CA LEU A 71 5.56 8.00 3.00
C LEU A 71 5.82 8.53 4.42
N TRP A 72 5.95 7.61 5.36
CA TRP A 72 6.38 7.93 6.72
C TRP A 72 7.88 8.24 6.76
N PRO A 73 8.31 9.25 7.54
CA PRO A 73 7.54 10.08 8.47
C PRO A 73 6.87 11.32 7.85
N GLY A 74 7.11 11.67 6.59
CA GLY A 74 6.63 12.89 5.96
C GLY A 74 5.10 13.03 5.98
N CYS A 75 4.36 11.94 5.80
CA CYS A 75 2.89 11.95 5.82
C CYS A 75 2.30 12.45 7.17
N ASP A 76 3.02 12.27 8.29
CA ASP A 76 2.57 12.73 9.61
C ASP A 76 2.54 14.26 9.74
N TYR A 77 3.21 14.97 8.83
CA TYR A 77 3.30 16.43 8.82
C TYR A 77 2.33 17.07 7.81
N CYS A 78 1.64 16.29 6.98
CA CYS A 78 0.85 16.79 5.88
C CYS A 78 -0.62 17.09 6.23
N GLY A 79 -1.12 16.54 7.33
CA GLY A 79 -2.55 16.61 7.64
C GLY A 79 -3.42 16.04 6.51
N LEU A 80 -4.55 16.66 6.23
CA LEU A 80 -5.41 16.25 5.13
C LEU A 80 -4.85 16.77 3.78
N VAL A 81 -4.49 15.84 2.89
CA VAL A 81 -3.90 16.18 1.58
C VAL A 81 -4.96 16.27 0.50
N LYS A 82 -5.01 17.40 -0.21
CA LYS A 82 -5.85 17.62 -1.37
C LYS A 82 -5.04 17.99 -2.60
N VAL A 83 -5.27 17.31 -3.70
CA VAL A 83 -4.65 17.65 -4.99
C VAL A 83 -5.40 18.79 -5.66
N VAL A 84 -4.65 19.79 -6.12
CA VAL A 84 -5.17 20.94 -6.88
C VAL A 84 -4.58 20.89 -8.29
N PRO A 85 -5.41 20.81 -9.34
CA PRO A 85 -4.91 20.85 -10.71
C PRO A 85 -4.37 22.23 -11.04
N ILE A 86 -3.20 22.28 -11.65
CA ILE A 86 -2.55 23.53 -12.12
C ILE A 86 -2.21 23.49 -13.62
N GLY A 87 -2.90 22.61 -14.38
CA GLY A 87 -2.70 22.48 -15.83
C GLY A 87 -1.57 21.52 -16.23
N ILE A 88 -0.94 20.83 -15.27
CA ILE A 88 -0.01 19.73 -15.52
C ILE A 88 -0.79 18.43 -15.43
N ASP A 89 -0.87 17.67 -16.52
CA ASP A 89 -1.58 16.41 -16.67
C ASP A 89 -0.67 15.31 -17.24
N ASP A 90 -1.23 14.13 -17.52
CA ASP A 90 -0.47 12.99 -18.04
C ASP A 90 0.17 13.27 -19.41
N HIS A 91 -0.39 14.18 -20.22
CA HIS A 91 0.20 14.59 -21.51
C HIS A 91 1.52 15.36 -21.31
N SER A 92 1.67 16.04 -20.18
CA SER A 92 2.87 16.80 -19.81
C SER A 92 4.10 15.92 -19.62
N PHE A 93 3.91 14.61 -19.39
CA PHE A 93 5.01 13.65 -19.23
C PHE A 93 5.56 13.10 -20.56
N CYS A 94 5.02 13.47 -21.70
CA CYS A 94 5.48 13.04 -23.01
C CYS A 94 5.66 11.51 -23.15
N GLY A 95 4.74 10.75 -22.54
CA GLY A 95 4.78 9.27 -22.52
C GLY A 95 5.61 8.64 -21.41
N ASN A 96 6.38 9.42 -20.64
CA ASN A 96 7.16 8.93 -19.50
C ASN A 96 6.38 9.06 -18.19
N LEU A 97 5.29 8.31 -18.05
CA LEU A 97 4.46 8.35 -16.85
C LEU A 97 5.24 7.98 -15.58
N PRO A 98 4.90 8.55 -14.42
CA PRO A 98 5.51 8.19 -13.14
C PRO A 98 5.43 6.70 -12.86
N SER A 99 6.51 6.12 -12.36
CA SER A 99 6.59 4.69 -12.01
C SER A 99 5.81 4.36 -10.72
N VAL A 100 5.59 5.34 -9.86
CA VAL A 100 4.86 5.18 -8.59
C VAL A 100 3.43 5.64 -8.78
N ARG A 101 2.48 4.80 -8.42
CA ARG A 101 1.04 5.08 -8.49
C ARG A 101 0.38 4.82 -7.14
N ALA A 102 -0.56 5.65 -6.76
CA ALA A 102 -1.45 5.42 -5.64
C ALA A 102 -2.84 5.01 -6.17
N LEU A 103 -3.45 4.01 -5.55
CA LEU A 103 -4.83 3.64 -5.85
C LEU A 103 -5.79 4.65 -5.23
N ASP A 104 -6.88 4.93 -5.94
CA ASP A 104 -7.98 5.77 -5.45
C ASP A 104 -9.34 5.17 -5.82
N GLU A 105 -10.43 5.87 -5.46
CA GLU A 105 -11.79 5.40 -5.73
C GLU A 105 -12.08 5.20 -7.22
N SER A 106 -11.37 5.88 -8.12
CA SER A 106 -11.56 5.72 -9.56
C SER A 106 -11.09 4.34 -10.05
N ASP A 107 -10.13 3.72 -9.35
CA ASP A 107 -9.64 2.39 -9.67
C ASP A 107 -10.71 1.31 -9.43
N LEU A 108 -11.65 1.54 -8.52
CA LEU A 108 -12.78 0.63 -8.30
C LEU A 108 -13.70 0.52 -9.54
N LYS A 109 -13.75 1.57 -10.37
CA LYS A 109 -14.52 1.56 -11.62
C LYS A 109 -13.94 0.66 -12.69
N LYS A 110 -12.68 0.23 -12.52
CA LYS A 110 -11.99 -0.72 -13.41
C LYS A 110 -12.33 -2.18 -13.10
N LEU A 111 -13.04 -2.43 -11.99
CA LEU A 111 -13.52 -3.76 -11.66
C LEU A 111 -14.71 -4.09 -12.58
N ASP A 112 -14.59 -5.17 -13.33
CA ASP A 112 -15.64 -5.63 -14.23
C ASP A 112 -16.88 -6.08 -13.46
N ASN A 113 -18.07 -5.79 -14.04
CA ASN A 113 -19.31 -6.32 -13.54
C ASN A 113 -19.37 -7.84 -13.73
N ARG A 114 -19.89 -8.55 -12.74
CA ARG A 114 -20.09 -10.00 -12.85
C ARG A 114 -21.17 -10.34 -13.87
N PRO A 115 -20.87 -11.07 -14.96
CA PRO A 115 -21.89 -11.54 -15.89
C PRO A 115 -22.89 -12.47 -15.19
N ALA A 116 -24.18 -12.41 -15.59
CA ALA A 116 -25.21 -13.26 -15.03
C ALA A 116 -24.95 -14.76 -15.28
N HIS A 117 -24.38 -15.09 -16.44
CA HIS A 117 -23.94 -16.46 -16.79
C HIS A 117 -22.46 -16.62 -16.52
N SER A 118 -22.08 -16.82 -15.27
CA SER A 118 -20.71 -17.02 -14.86
C SER A 118 -20.62 -18.06 -13.75
N ASN A 119 -19.47 -18.68 -13.62
CA ASN A 119 -19.16 -19.63 -12.56
C ASN A 119 -17.85 -19.24 -11.83
N LYS A 120 -17.52 -19.95 -10.75
CA LYS A 120 -16.33 -19.65 -9.96
C LYS A 120 -15.02 -19.66 -10.76
N GLY A 121 -14.91 -20.45 -11.84
CA GLY A 121 -13.73 -20.49 -12.70
C GLY A 121 -13.56 -19.25 -13.57
N THR A 122 -14.63 -18.45 -13.80
CA THR A 122 -14.60 -17.24 -14.61
C THR A 122 -13.85 -16.09 -13.92
N PHE A 123 -13.78 -16.10 -12.59
CA PHE A 123 -13.27 -14.97 -11.78
C PHE A 123 -11.86 -15.19 -11.26
N GLY A 124 -11.09 -16.02 -11.95
CA GLY A 124 -9.69 -16.27 -11.67
C GLY A 124 -9.43 -17.17 -10.46
N LYS A 125 -8.18 -17.63 -10.40
CA LYS A 125 -7.65 -18.57 -9.42
C LYS A 125 -6.52 -17.87 -8.66
N LEU A 126 -6.68 -17.69 -7.35
CA LEU A 126 -5.66 -17.08 -6.50
C LEU A 126 -5.00 -18.16 -5.64
N LEU A 127 -3.67 -18.19 -5.68
CA LEU A 127 -2.87 -18.95 -4.74
C LEU A 127 -2.41 -18.06 -3.60
N VAL A 128 -2.69 -18.47 -2.37
CA VAL A 128 -2.29 -17.76 -1.14
C VAL A 128 -1.27 -18.61 -0.40
N ILE A 129 -0.01 -18.20 -0.41
CA ILE A 129 1.07 -18.84 0.36
C ILE A 129 1.22 -18.06 1.66
N ALA A 130 0.59 -18.56 2.72
CA ALA A 130 0.42 -17.80 3.95
C ALA A 130 0.24 -18.68 5.18
N GLY A 131 0.50 -18.09 6.33
CA GLY A 131 0.37 -18.75 7.61
C GLY A 131 1.56 -19.64 7.97
N SER A 132 1.76 -19.77 9.25
CA SER A 132 2.71 -20.71 9.87
C SER A 132 2.10 -21.25 11.15
N ARG A 133 2.81 -22.10 11.87
CA ARG A 133 2.37 -22.57 13.19
C ARG A 133 2.05 -21.36 14.09
N ASN A 134 0.87 -21.35 14.67
CA ASN A 134 0.30 -20.25 15.49
C ASN A 134 -0.09 -18.98 14.72
N MET A 135 0.02 -18.96 13.40
CA MET A 135 -0.37 -17.81 12.57
C MET A 135 -1.36 -18.19 11.44
N ALA A 136 -2.25 -19.15 11.69
CA ALA A 136 -3.31 -19.55 10.74
C ALA A 136 -4.23 -18.38 10.35
N GLY A 137 -4.46 -17.44 11.26
CA GLY A 137 -5.30 -16.28 11.04
C GLY A 137 -4.85 -15.40 9.87
N ALA A 138 -3.54 -15.31 9.60
CA ALA A 138 -3.01 -14.54 8.47
C ALA A 138 -3.45 -15.15 7.13
N ALA A 139 -3.42 -16.47 7.00
CA ALA A 139 -3.91 -17.18 5.81
C ALA A 139 -5.43 -17.02 5.65
N VAL A 140 -6.19 -17.14 6.75
CA VAL A 140 -7.65 -16.95 6.75
C VAL A 140 -8.02 -15.54 6.28
N LEU A 141 -7.38 -14.50 6.84
CA LEU A 141 -7.66 -13.11 6.51
C LEU A 141 -7.34 -12.81 5.04
N SER A 142 -6.19 -13.29 4.54
CA SER A 142 -5.80 -13.10 3.14
C SER A 142 -6.76 -13.76 2.17
N ALA A 143 -7.13 -15.02 2.42
CA ALA A 143 -8.08 -15.75 1.57
C ALA A 143 -9.49 -15.17 1.65
N LYS A 144 -9.93 -14.74 2.83
CA LYS A 144 -11.23 -14.06 3.01
C LYS A 144 -11.29 -12.72 2.28
N ALA A 145 -10.20 -11.95 2.30
CA ALA A 145 -10.08 -10.73 1.53
C ALA A 145 -10.18 -11.01 0.03
N ALA A 146 -9.48 -12.05 -0.47
CA ALA A 146 -9.53 -12.47 -1.86
C ALA A 146 -10.97 -12.80 -2.33
N TYR A 147 -11.72 -13.59 -1.57
CA TYR A 147 -13.12 -13.88 -1.89
C TYR A 147 -13.99 -12.62 -1.88
N LYS A 148 -13.80 -11.74 -0.88
CA LYS A 148 -14.53 -10.47 -0.82
C LYS A 148 -14.20 -9.52 -1.97
N SER A 149 -12.96 -9.58 -2.48
CA SER A 149 -12.53 -8.82 -3.67
C SER A 149 -13.00 -9.45 -4.98
N GLY A 150 -13.58 -10.65 -4.94
CA GLY A 150 -14.21 -11.27 -6.10
C GLY A 150 -13.47 -12.45 -6.72
N ALA A 151 -12.38 -12.94 -6.13
CA ALA A 151 -11.70 -14.15 -6.61
C ALA A 151 -12.66 -15.34 -6.72
N GLY A 152 -12.58 -16.10 -7.82
CA GLY A 152 -13.46 -17.23 -8.08
C GLY A 152 -13.07 -18.48 -7.33
N LEU A 153 -11.76 -18.77 -7.30
CA LEU A 153 -11.16 -19.88 -6.59
C LEU A 153 -9.96 -19.39 -5.78
N VAL A 154 -9.88 -19.79 -4.54
CA VAL A 154 -8.72 -19.52 -3.68
C VAL A 154 -8.16 -20.82 -3.16
N LYS A 155 -6.86 -21.05 -3.39
CA LYS A 155 -6.11 -22.16 -2.83
C LYS A 155 -5.07 -21.63 -1.85
N ILE A 156 -4.95 -22.26 -0.70
CA ILE A 156 -4.04 -21.81 0.36
C ILE A 156 -2.96 -22.88 0.54
N ILE A 157 -1.70 -22.46 0.43
CA ILE A 157 -0.55 -23.24 0.87
C ILE A 157 -0.20 -22.82 2.30
N THR A 158 -0.24 -23.77 3.22
CA THR A 158 -0.02 -23.55 4.65
C THR A 158 0.45 -24.85 5.32
N PRO A 159 1.10 -24.80 6.48
CA PRO A 159 1.43 -26.03 7.22
C PRO A 159 0.18 -26.84 7.61
N GLU A 160 0.30 -28.18 7.64
CA GLU A 160 -0.79 -29.11 7.96
C GLU A 160 -1.49 -28.77 9.29
N CYS A 161 -0.77 -28.26 10.28
CA CYS A 161 -1.36 -27.86 11.57
C CYS A 161 -2.44 -26.78 11.47
N ASN A 162 -2.54 -26.07 10.35
CA ASN A 162 -3.54 -25.03 10.13
C ASN A 162 -4.79 -25.55 9.40
N ARG A 163 -4.79 -26.79 8.89
CA ARG A 163 -5.89 -27.36 8.08
C ARG A 163 -7.26 -27.18 8.73
N SER A 164 -7.43 -27.72 9.91
CA SER A 164 -8.73 -27.69 10.60
C SER A 164 -9.21 -26.26 10.88
N ILE A 165 -8.29 -25.39 11.27
CA ILE A 165 -8.59 -23.98 11.56
C ILE A 165 -9.11 -23.27 10.29
N ILE A 166 -8.42 -23.49 9.16
CA ILE A 166 -8.77 -22.81 7.90
C ILE A 166 -10.06 -23.39 7.32
N GLN A 167 -10.22 -24.71 7.30
CA GLN A 167 -11.44 -25.35 6.77
C GLN A 167 -12.70 -25.01 7.59
N CYS A 168 -12.55 -24.81 8.89
CA CYS A 168 -13.67 -24.32 9.71
C CYS A 168 -14.00 -22.85 9.42
N ALA A 169 -13.00 -22.02 9.16
CA ALA A 169 -13.19 -20.59 8.95
C ALA A 169 -13.57 -20.24 7.51
N LEU A 170 -13.16 -21.03 6.52
CA LEU A 170 -13.31 -20.84 5.08
C LEU A 170 -13.48 -22.20 4.39
N PRO A 171 -14.65 -22.85 4.51
CA PRO A 171 -14.90 -24.17 3.93
C PRO A 171 -14.83 -24.20 2.40
N GLU A 172 -15.00 -23.05 1.75
CA GLU A 172 -14.90 -22.88 0.29
C GLU A 172 -13.47 -22.84 -0.23
N ALA A 173 -12.47 -22.62 0.64
CA ALA A 173 -11.06 -22.54 0.22
C ALA A 173 -10.47 -23.93 -0.04
N LEU A 174 -9.69 -24.04 -1.12
CA LEU A 174 -8.86 -25.21 -1.38
C LEU A 174 -7.60 -25.14 -0.51
N LEU A 175 -7.12 -26.29 -0.03
CA LEU A 175 -5.91 -26.37 0.78
C LEU A 175 -4.87 -27.26 0.12
N CYS A 176 -3.62 -26.82 0.18
CA CYS A 176 -2.44 -27.62 -0.08
C CYS A 176 -1.49 -27.48 1.12
N THR A 177 -1.24 -28.59 1.82
CA THR A 177 -0.45 -28.57 3.07
C THR A 177 0.89 -29.31 2.95
N ASP A 178 1.06 -30.08 1.88
CA ASP A 178 2.22 -30.98 1.71
C ASP A 178 3.05 -30.56 0.48
N ILE A 179 3.59 -29.34 0.50
CA ILE A 179 4.59 -28.94 -0.50
C ILE A 179 5.94 -29.53 -0.11
N ALA A 180 6.22 -30.69 -0.68
CA ALA A 180 7.44 -31.46 -0.37
C ALA A 180 8.64 -31.10 -1.27
N SER A 181 8.43 -30.35 -2.36
CA SER A 181 9.50 -30.05 -3.33
C SER A 181 9.18 -28.78 -4.15
N ALA A 182 10.22 -28.19 -4.74
CA ALA A 182 10.06 -27.08 -5.69
C ALA A 182 9.14 -27.45 -6.86
N LYS A 183 9.24 -28.67 -7.39
CA LYS A 183 8.37 -29.15 -8.48
C LYS A 183 6.89 -29.21 -8.07
N ALA A 184 6.57 -29.54 -6.83
CA ALA A 184 5.20 -29.49 -6.32
C ALA A 184 4.71 -28.05 -6.22
N LEU A 185 5.58 -27.13 -5.82
CA LEU A 185 5.28 -25.70 -5.80
C LEU A 185 5.02 -25.14 -7.21
N GLU A 186 5.85 -25.48 -8.20
CA GLU A 186 5.66 -25.12 -9.60
C GLU A 186 4.26 -25.51 -10.12
N THR A 187 3.82 -26.73 -9.81
CA THR A 187 2.46 -27.19 -10.19
C THR A 187 1.35 -26.32 -9.59
N GLU A 188 1.53 -25.85 -8.36
CA GLU A 188 0.56 -24.97 -7.71
C GLU A 188 0.63 -23.54 -8.26
N LEU A 189 1.81 -23.07 -8.65
CA LEU A 189 2.00 -21.79 -9.32
C LEU A 189 1.37 -21.79 -10.72
N ASP A 190 1.56 -22.86 -11.50
CA ASP A 190 0.96 -23.02 -12.84
C ASP A 190 -0.58 -23.07 -12.80
N TRP A 191 -1.15 -23.53 -11.69
CA TRP A 191 -2.59 -23.54 -11.50
C TRP A 191 -3.18 -22.12 -11.32
N ALA A 192 -2.40 -21.17 -10.81
CA ALA A 192 -2.87 -19.88 -10.34
C ALA A 192 -2.75 -18.78 -11.42
N ASP A 193 -3.75 -17.91 -11.49
CA ASP A 193 -3.68 -16.69 -12.30
C ASP A 193 -2.96 -15.56 -11.55
N ALA A 194 -2.97 -15.61 -10.20
CA ALA A 194 -2.25 -14.67 -9.34
C ALA A 194 -1.81 -15.33 -8.03
N VAL A 195 -0.78 -14.78 -7.41
CA VAL A 195 -0.19 -15.30 -6.17
C VAL A 195 -0.07 -14.21 -5.12
N VAL A 196 -0.48 -14.52 -3.90
CA VAL A 196 -0.20 -13.73 -2.69
C VAL A 196 0.73 -14.55 -1.82
N ILE A 197 1.90 -14.02 -1.50
CA ILE A 197 2.89 -14.67 -0.64
C ILE A 197 3.33 -13.74 0.49
N GLY A 198 3.50 -14.29 1.69
CA GLY A 198 4.12 -13.58 2.82
C GLY A 198 3.30 -13.49 4.09
N PRO A 199 1.97 -13.27 4.08
CA PRO A 199 1.22 -13.05 5.31
C PRO A 199 1.37 -14.21 6.30
N GLY A 200 1.96 -13.92 7.47
CA GLY A 200 2.15 -14.92 8.51
C GLY A 200 3.16 -16.03 8.20
N LEU A 201 3.98 -15.92 7.16
CA LEU A 201 5.12 -16.80 6.93
C LEU A 201 6.17 -16.53 8.00
N SER A 202 6.63 -17.60 8.66
CA SER A 202 7.72 -17.51 9.61
C SER A 202 9.08 -17.40 8.88
N LYS A 203 10.17 -17.25 9.66
CA LYS A 203 11.55 -17.35 9.14
C LYS A 203 12.07 -18.78 9.10
N SER A 204 11.20 -19.78 8.94
CA SER A 204 11.57 -21.20 8.85
C SER A 204 12.20 -21.52 7.50
N ASP A 205 12.91 -22.66 7.44
CA ASP A 205 13.51 -23.13 6.19
C ASP A 205 12.45 -23.47 5.12
N ASN A 206 11.27 -23.96 5.54
CA ASN A 206 10.14 -24.13 4.64
C ASN A 206 9.67 -22.78 4.07
N ALA A 207 9.64 -21.72 4.86
CA ALA A 207 9.28 -20.39 4.35
C ALA A 207 10.30 -19.86 3.34
N LYS A 208 11.60 -20.12 3.56
CA LYS A 208 12.67 -19.76 2.60
C LYS A 208 12.55 -20.50 1.28
N MET A 209 12.09 -21.76 1.30
CA MET A 209 11.87 -22.53 0.08
C MET A 209 10.67 -22.01 -0.74
N LEU A 210 9.70 -21.40 -0.07
CA LEU A 210 8.47 -20.89 -0.69
C LEU A 210 8.63 -19.47 -1.27
N VAL A 211 9.69 -18.75 -0.91
CA VAL A 211 10.01 -17.39 -1.36
C VAL A 211 11.16 -17.42 -2.34
#